data_e262319d75608996084874407320400c
#
_entry.id   e262319d75608996084874407320400c
#
_cell.length_a   1.000
_cell.length_b   1.000
_cell.length_c   1.000
_cell.angle_alpha   90.00
_cell.angle_beta   90.00
_cell.angle_gamma   90.00
#
_symmetry.space_group_name_H-M   'P 1'
#
loop_
_entity.id
_entity.type
_entity.pdbx_description
1 polymer ?
#
loop_
_entity_poly.entity_id
_entity_poly.type
_entity_poly.pdbx_seq_one_letter_code
_entity_poly.pdbx_strand_id
1 'polypeptide(L)'
;MDTLVYAISMHLASKNTAGVARQSSFKILLCCGLLSAGSAWAHLGGDLASVQADQQAWGAGSSSPTITGVTVYTQALPNGVIVRQYVNASGLVFAVGWEGPVQPDFERLLGSYFQTYTTTQRQQRRGVNVQTSDIVMESGGMMRSFNGRAYLPSALPAGLAAQDIR
;
A
#
# COMPACT_ATOMS: atom_id res chain seq x y z
N MET A 1 25.37 -49.14 34.62
CA MET A 1 26.59 -48.93 35.43
C MET A 1 26.58 -47.44 35.63
N ASP A 2 25.96 -47.06 36.60
CA ASP A 2 26.30 -46.66 37.96
C ASP A 2 26.53 -45.16 38.02
N THR A 3 25.58 -44.45 38.57
CA THR A 3 25.40 -44.16 40.01
C THR A 3 26.28 -42.97 40.41
N LEU A 4 25.88 -42.00 41.03
CA LEU A 4 25.19 -41.62 42.24
C LEU A 4 25.52 -40.13 42.51
N VAL A 5 24.57 -39.22 42.71
CA VAL A 5 24.02 -38.81 44.00
C VAL A 5 25.05 -38.19 44.96
N TYR A 6 24.79 -36.96 45.38
CA TYR A 6 24.76 -36.41 46.73
C TYR A 6 24.79 -34.86 46.61
N ALA A 7 23.86 -34.12 46.87
CA ALA A 7 23.02 -33.79 48.02
C ALA A 7 23.80 -33.37 49.30
N ILE A 8 23.26 -32.36 49.94
CA ILE A 8 23.51 -31.92 51.31
C ILE A 8 24.33 -30.64 51.39
N SER A 9 23.96 -29.59 51.95
CA SER A 9 22.94 -29.17 52.93
C SER A 9 23.52 -27.98 53.71
N MET A 10 22.62 -27.03 53.94
CA MET A 10 22.50 -26.22 55.15
C MET A 10 23.73 -25.57 55.84
N HIS A 11 23.69 -24.28 56.02
CA HIS A 11 23.46 -23.62 57.35
C HIS A 11 23.64 -22.12 57.19
N LEU A 12 22.66 -21.35 57.37
CA LEU A 12 22.10 -20.66 58.55
C LEU A 12 23.02 -19.56 59.13
N ALA A 13 22.35 -18.47 59.28
CA ALA A 13 22.51 -17.42 60.28
C ALA A 13 23.10 -16.08 59.79
N SER A 14 22.22 -15.14 59.64
CA SER A 14 21.88 -14.09 60.61
C SER A 14 22.85 -12.88 60.64
N LYS A 15 22.41 -11.76 60.29
CA LYS A 15 22.10 -10.55 61.09
C LYS A 15 22.17 -9.28 60.25
N ASN A 16 21.05 -8.61 60.25
CA ASN A 16 20.84 -7.15 60.31
C ASN A 16 22.05 -6.25 60.09
N THR A 17 21.92 -5.38 59.09
CA THR A 17 22.10 -3.95 59.32
C THR A 17 21.30 -3.15 58.25
N ALA A 18 20.58 -2.18 58.77
CA ALA A 18 19.80 -1.21 58.02
C ALA A 18 20.68 -0.40 57.07
N GLY A 19 20.36 -0.45 55.79
CA GLY A 19 20.93 0.44 54.77
C GLY A 19 19.79 0.92 53.90
N VAL A 20 19.41 2.18 54.11
CA VAL A 20 18.46 2.94 53.32
C VAL A 20 18.89 2.90 51.85
N ALA A 21 18.37 2.02 51.08
CA ALA A 21 18.49 2.03 49.62
C ALA A 21 17.32 2.79 49.01
N ARG A 22 17.63 3.99 48.64
CA ARG A 22 16.90 4.94 47.84
C ARG A 22 16.34 4.22 46.61
N GLN A 23 15.02 3.93 46.62
CA GLN A 23 14.29 3.45 45.46
C GLN A 23 14.30 4.55 44.39
N SER A 24 15.19 4.43 43.46
CA SER A 24 15.08 5.12 42.17
C SER A 24 13.97 4.47 41.39
N SER A 25 12.74 5.01 41.50
CA SER A 25 11.64 4.69 40.62
C SER A 25 11.99 5.09 39.20
N PHE A 26 12.54 4.15 38.46
CA PHE A 26 12.71 4.28 37.02
C PHE A 26 11.31 4.17 36.41
N LYS A 27 10.62 5.31 36.30
CA LYS A 27 9.41 5.44 35.53
C LYS A 27 9.80 5.25 34.06
N ILE A 28 9.69 4.01 33.58
CA ILE A 28 9.67 3.71 32.17
C ILE A 28 8.39 4.34 31.65
N LEU A 29 8.53 5.53 31.11
CA LEU A 29 7.48 6.19 30.32
C LEU A 29 7.38 5.39 29.02
N LEU A 30 6.50 4.39 29.04
CA LEU A 30 6.08 3.65 27.84
C LEU A 30 5.30 4.63 26.97
N CYS A 31 6.04 5.36 26.13
CA CYS A 31 5.47 6.22 25.13
C CYS A 31 4.85 5.28 24.07
N CYS A 32 3.62 4.80 24.30
CA CYS A 32 2.76 4.23 23.28
C CYS A 32 2.47 5.33 22.27
N GLY A 33 3.40 5.56 21.35
CA GLY A 33 3.11 6.26 20.12
C GLY A 33 2.01 5.48 19.40
N LEU A 34 0.79 5.99 19.47
CA LEU A 34 -0.28 5.63 18.55
C LEU A 34 0.21 5.99 17.15
N LEU A 35 0.90 5.05 16.52
CA LEU A 35 1.04 5.01 15.08
C LEU A 35 -0.39 4.85 14.56
N SER A 36 -1.04 5.95 14.27
CA SER A 36 -2.21 5.96 13.40
C SER A 36 -1.70 5.42 12.06
N ALA A 37 -1.82 4.11 11.87
CA ALA A 37 -1.74 3.49 10.57
C ALA A 37 -2.92 4.06 9.77
N GLY A 38 -2.71 5.24 9.19
CA GLY A 38 -3.57 5.73 8.14
C GLY A 38 -3.59 4.62 7.10
N SER A 39 -4.77 4.18 6.70
CA SER A 39 -4.94 3.18 5.66
C SER A 39 -4.26 3.72 4.40
N ALA A 40 -3.02 3.32 4.19
CA ALA A 40 -2.27 3.65 2.98
C ALA A 40 -2.88 2.81 1.86
N TRP A 41 -3.75 3.43 1.09
CA TRP A 41 -4.33 2.82 -0.11
C TRP A 41 -3.36 3.03 -1.28
N ALA A 42 -3.17 2.00 -2.08
CA ALA A 42 -2.44 2.15 -3.31
C ALA A 42 -3.25 2.99 -4.29
N HIS A 43 -2.76 4.17 -4.55
CA HIS A 43 -3.36 5.14 -5.45
C HIS A 43 -2.31 5.70 -6.40
N LEU A 44 -2.76 6.32 -7.46
CA LEU A 44 -1.89 7.03 -8.39
C LEU A 44 -1.06 8.08 -7.63
N GLY A 45 0.26 8.04 -7.77
CA GLY A 45 1.19 8.85 -7.00
C GLY A 45 1.55 8.29 -5.61
N GLY A 46 1.02 7.12 -5.24
CA GLY A 46 1.38 6.41 -4.02
C GLY A 46 2.70 5.64 -4.12
N ASP A 47 3.08 4.99 -3.05
CA ASP A 47 4.31 4.20 -2.95
C ASP A 47 4.07 2.69 -3.03
N LEU A 48 5.15 1.94 -3.15
CA LEU A 48 5.11 0.47 -3.20
C LEU A 48 4.51 -0.14 -1.92
N ALA A 49 4.71 0.49 -0.76
CA ALA A 49 4.16 -0.03 0.50
C ALA A 49 2.63 0.00 0.49
N SER A 50 2.03 1.03 -0.11
CA SER A 50 0.59 1.13 -0.30
C SER A 50 0.04 0.02 -1.22
N VAL A 51 0.75 -0.33 -2.30
CA VAL A 51 0.39 -1.43 -3.20
C VAL A 51 0.39 -2.78 -2.47
N GLN A 52 1.42 -3.01 -1.65
CA GLN A 52 1.52 -4.24 -0.86
C GLN A 52 0.42 -4.34 0.21
N ALA A 53 0.06 -3.22 0.84
CA ALA A 53 -1.06 -3.18 1.79
C ALA A 53 -2.39 -3.52 1.12
N ASP A 54 -2.65 -3.01 -0.08
CA ASP A 54 -3.84 -3.35 -0.86
C ASP A 54 -3.88 -4.82 -1.26
N GLN A 55 -2.75 -5.39 -1.67
CA GLN A 55 -2.67 -6.82 -1.99
C GLN A 55 -3.02 -7.70 -0.79
N GLN A 56 -2.58 -7.30 0.41
CA GLN A 56 -2.94 -8.00 1.65
C GLN A 56 -4.41 -7.85 2.01
N ALA A 57 -5.00 -6.68 1.78
CA ALA A 57 -6.38 -6.38 2.13
C ALA A 57 -7.41 -7.09 1.21
N TRP A 58 -7.07 -7.30 -0.07
CA TRP A 58 -8.00 -7.83 -1.07
C TRP A 58 -7.71 -9.25 -1.52
N GLY A 59 -6.67 -9.88 -0.98
CA GLY A 59 -6.22 -11.19 -1.39
C GLY A 59 -5.21 -11.13 -2.53
N ALA A 60 -4.69 -12.29 -2.90
CA ALA A 60 -3.52 -12.45 -3.76
C ALA A 60 -3.63 -11.66 -5.08
N GLY A 61 -2.87 -10.58 -5.18
CA GLY A 61 -2.50 -9.96 -6.43
C GLY A 61 -1.29 -10.69 -7.03
N SER A 62 -1.12 -10.60 -8.33
CA SER A 62 0.09 -11.03 -9.02
C SER A 62 0.96 -9.84 -9.36
N SER A 63 2.29 -10.00 -9.29
CA SER A 63 3.23 -9.00 -9.80
C SER A 63 4.02 -9.59 -10.95
N SER A 64 4.22 -8.82 -11.99
CA SER A 64 5.05 -9.21 -13.14
C SER A 64 6.01 -8.09 -13.47
N PRO A 65 7.32 -8.37 -13.55
CA PRO A 65 8.26 -7.38 -14.05
C PRO A 65 8.01 -7.15 -15.54
N THR A 66 8.08 -5.90 -15.96
CA THR A 66 8.12 -5.50 -17.36
C THR A 66 9.55 -5.19 -17.82
N ILE A 67 9.77 -5.14 -19.15
CA ILE A 67 11.08 -5.05 -19.78
C ILE A 67 11.85 -3.74 -19.44
N THR A 68 11.18 -2.72 -18.89
CA THR A 68 11.75 -1.36 -18.69
C THR A 68 11.92 -0.98 -17.22
N GLY A 69 12.10 -1.96 -16.31
CA GLY A 69 12.24 -1.65 -14.88
C GLY A 69 10.94 -1.22 -14.22
N VAL A 70 9.81 -1.49 -14.84
CA VAL A 70 8.47 -1.28 -14.28
C VAL A 70 7.96 -2.61 -13.74
N THR A 71 7.38 -2.58 -12.56
CA THR A 71 6.65 -3.72 -11.99
C THR A 71 5.16 -3.45 -12.09
N VAL A 72 4.43 -4.41 -12.64
CA VAL A 72 2.96 -4.33 -12.75
C VAL A 72 2.34 -5.20 -11.67
N TYR A 73 1.56 -4.59 -10.81
CA TYR A 73 0.76 -5.27 -9.78
C TYR A 73 -0.67 -5.39 -10.27
N THR A 74 -1.14 -6.60 -10.47
CA THR A 74 -2.50 -6.91 -10.92
C THR A 74 -3.33 -7.41 -9.76
N GLN A 75 -4.50 -6.82 -9.57
CA GLN A 75 -5.44 -7.20 -8.51
C GLN A 75 -6.82 -7.46 -9.13
N ALA A 76 -7.39 -8.61 -8.81
CA ALA A 76 -8.78 -8.93 -9.16
C ALA A 76 -9.66 -8.65 -7.95
N LEU A 77 -10.56 -7.69 -8.07
CA LEU A 77 -11.48 -7.32 -7.01
C LEU A 77 -12.70 -8.26 -6.97
N PRO A 78 -13.37 -8.44 -5.83
CA PRO A 78 -14.53 -9.32 -5.70
C PRO A 78 -15.71 -8.96 -6.62
N ASN A 79 -15.79 -7.70 -7.04
CA ASN A 79 -16.82 -7.21 -7.97
C ASN A 79 -16.50 -7.47 -9.46
N GLY A 80 -15.41 -8.21 -9.74
CA GLY A 80 -14.97 -8.56 -11.09
C GLY A 80 -14.15 -7.48 -11.79
N VAL A 81 -13.78 -6.40 -11.11
CA VAL A 81 -12.87 -5.38 -11.64
C VAL A 81 -11.44 -5.87 -11.49
N ILE A 82 -10.66 -5.74 -12.54
CA ILE A 82 -9.21 -5.95 -12.53
C ILE A 82 -8.54 -4.58 -12.51
N VAL A 83 -7.68 -4.37 -11.54
CA VAL A 83 -6.86 -3.16 -11.42
C VAL A 83 -5.39 -3.53 -11.63
N ARG A 84 -4.70 -2.76 -12.45
CA ARG A 84 -3.25 -2.88 -12.67
C ARG A 84 -2.57 -1.59 -12.22
N GLN A 85 -1.60 -1.72 -11.35
CA GLN A 85 -0.79 -0.62 -10.84
C GLN A 85 0.62 -0.76 -11.37
N TYR A 86 1.13 0.28 -11.97
CA TYR A 86 2.45 0.33 -12.60
C TYR A 86 3.39 1.10 -11.69
N VAL A 87 4.38 0.41 -11.17
CA VAL A 87 5.36 0.95 -10.22
C VAL A 87 6.71 1.05 -10.91
N ASN A 88 7.32 2.22 -10.86
CA ASN A 88 8.65 2.43 -11.42
C ASN A 88 9.76 1.98 -10.45
N ALA A 89 11.02 2.05 -10.90
CA ALA A 89 12.18 1.63 -10.11
C ALA A 89 12.38 2.43 -8.82
N SER A 90 11.80 3.63 -8.70
CA SER A 90 11.82 4.41 -7.45
C SER A 90 10.71 4.02 -6.46
N GLY A 91 9.84 3.06 -6.81
CA GLY A 91 8.72 2.63 -5.97
C GLY A 91 7.47 3.50 -6.09
N LEU A 92 7.43 4.43 -7.05
CA LEU A 92 6.27 5.30 -7.28
C LEU A 92 5.25 4.60 -8.18
N VAL A 93 3.98 4.59 -7.79
CA VAL A 93 2.83 4.22 -8.64
C VAL A 93 2.58 5.35 -9.64
N PHE A 94 3.13 5.24 -10.83
CA PHE A 94 3.03 6.28 -11.85
C PHE A 94 1.86 6.10 -12.81
N ALA A 95 1.27 4.90 -12.85
CA ALA A 95 0.12 4.63 -13.69
C ALA A 95 -0.78 3.56 -13.08
N VAL A 96 -2.05 3.65 -13.41
CA VAL A 96 -3.09 2.67 -13.06
C VAL A 96 -3.95 2.39 -14.27
N GLY A 97 -4.30 1.12 -14.46
CA GLY A 97 -5.27 0.69 -15.47
C GLY A 97 -6.37 -0.11 -14.81
N TRP A 98 -7.55 -0.12 -15.40
CA TRP A 98 -8.69 -0.90 -14.89
C TRP A 98 -9.56 -1.40 -16.02
N GLU A 99 -10.16 -2.55 -15.76
CA GLU A 99 -11.20 -3.13 -16.61
C GLU A 99 -12.18 -3.94 -15.78
N GLY A 100 -13.46 -3.97 -16.16
CA GLY A 100 -14.43 -4.77 -15.44
C GLY A 100 -15.89 -4.47 -15.76
N PRO A 101 -16.80 -5.21 -15.12
CA PRO A 101 -18.25 -5.07 -15.33
C PRO A 101 -18.83 -3.83 -14.64
N VAL A 102 -18.11 -3.23 -13.73
CA VAL A 102 -18.46 -2.01 -13.00
C VAL A 102 -17.28 -1.06 -12.96
N GLN A 103 -17.52 0.19 -12.64
CA GLN A 103 -16.45 1.16 -12.42
C GLN A 103 -15.73 0.85 -11.09
N PRO A 104 -14.40 1.01 -11.00
CA PRO A 104 -13.68 0.91 -9.76
C PRO A 104 -14.01 2.08 -8.81
N ASP A 105 -13.60 1.94 -7.57
CA ASP A 105 -13.59 3.07 -6.63
C ASP A 105 -12.48 4.06 -7.04
N PHE A 106 -12.88 5.09 -7.78
CA PHE A 106 -11.95 6.09 -8.27
C PHE A 106 -11.35 6.98 -7.19
N GLU A 107 -12.04 7.18 -6.06
CA GLU A 107 -11.49 7.94 -4.95
C GLU A 107 -10.25 7.23 -4.40
N ARG A 108 -10.33 5.92 -4.23
CA ARG A 108 -9.20 5.10 -3.81
C ARG A 108 -8.12 5.00 -4.87
N LEU A 109 -8.50 4.79 -6.12
CA LEU A 109 -7.56 4.52 -7.21
C LEU A 109 -6.76 5.76 -7.63
N LEU A 110 -7.38 6.92 -7.61
CA LEU A 110 -6.80 8.18 -8.09
C LEU A 110 -6.24 9.07 -6.98
N GLY A 111 -6.61 8.83 -5.72
CA GLY A 111 -6.15 9.60 -4.58
C GLY A 111 -6.35 11.10 -4.76
N SER A 112 -5.29 11.89 -4.70
CA SER A 112 -5.34 13.36 -4.84
C SER A 112 -5.89 13.82 -6.20
N TYR A 113 -5.83 12.99 -7.23
CA TYR A 113 -6.33 13.32 -8.57
C TYR A 113 -7.84 13.08 -8.73
N PHE A 114 -8.52 12.53 -7.73
CA PHE A 114 -9.96 12.27 -7.77
C PHE A 114 -10.80 13.52 -8.00
N GLN A 115 -10.39 14.66 -7.45
CA GLN A 115 -11.07 15.93 -7.68
C GLN A 115 -11.05 16.36 -9.15
N THR A 116 -9.93 16.16 -9.83
CA THR A 116 -9.79 16.43 -11.27
C THR A 116 -10.72 15.54 -12.07
N TYR A 117 -10.80 14.25 -11.71
CA TYR A 117 -11.75 13.31 -12.33
C TYR A 117 -13.19 13.77 -12.16
N THR A 118 -13.66 14.09 -10.96
CA THR A 118 -15.05 14.46 -10.68
C THR A 118 -15.46 15.75 -11.38
N THR A 119 -14.56 16.71 -11.44
CA THR A 119 -14.81 18.00 -12.13
C THR A 119 -14.97 17.76 -13.64
N THR A 120 -14.12 16.96 -14.24
CA THR A 120 -14.19 16.65 -15.68
C THR A 120 -15.40 15.79 -16.00
N GLN A 121 -15.73 14.81 -15.17
CA GLN A 121 -16.89 13.93 -15.37
C GLN A 121 -18.20 14.71 -15.43
N ARG A 122 -18.34 15.78 -14.63
CA ARG A 122 -19.53 16.67 -14.67
C ARG A 122 -19.69 17.41 -15.99
N GLN A 123 -18.59 17.63 -16.70
CA GLN A 123 -18.57 18.35 -17.98
C GLN A 123 -18.73 17.43 -19.19
N GLN A 124 -18.33 16.15 -19.06
CA GLN A 124 -18.32 15.17 -20.14
C GLN A 124 -19.45 14.13 -19.94
N ARG A 125 -20.31 13.98 -20.93
CA ARG A 125 -21.47 13.05 -20.86
C ARG A 125 -21.11 11.60 -21.17
N ARG A 126 -20.01 11.34 -21.87
CA ARG A 126 -19.59 10.01 -22.30
C ARG A 126 -18.10 9.84 -22.02
N GLY A 127 -17.81 9.04 -21.00
CA GLY A 127 -16.43 8.80 -20.59
C GLY A 127 -15.78 10.04 -19.95
N VAL A 128 -14.55 9.89 -19.54
CA VAL A 128 -13.71 10.97 -19.02
C VAL A 128 -12.42 10.99 -19.82
N ASN A 129 -12.03 12.14 -20.32
CA ASN A 129 -10.75 12.37 -20.94
C ASN A 129 -10.14 13.62 -20.30
N VAL A 130 -9.07 13.44 -19.52
CA VAL A 130 -8.29 14.49 -18.89
C VAL A 130 -6.90 14.44 -19.48
N GLN A 131 -6.40 15.57 -19.95
CA GLN A 131 -5.03 15.72 -20.41
C GLN A 131 -4.45 17.00 -19.84
N THR A 132 -3.64 16.87 -18.80
CA THR A 132 -2.91 17.98 -18.18
C THR A 132 -1.42 17.65 -18.13
N SER A 133 -0.61 18.61 -17.71
CA SER A 133 0.83 18.35 -17.44
C SER A 133 1.05 17.32 -16.34
N ASP A 134 0.12 17.21 -15.39
CA ASP A 134 0.29 16.45 -14.16
C ASP A 134 -0.33 15.05 -14.27
N ILE A 135 -1.45 14.93 -14.99
CA ILE A 135 -2.17 13.67 -15.16
C ILE A 135 -2.81 13.59 -16.55
N VAL A 136 -2.72 12.40 -17.12
CA VAL A 136 -3.57 11.98 -18.24
C VAL A 136 -4.47 10.87 -17.75
N MET A 137 -5.77 10.98 -18.05
CA MET A 137 -6.76 9.97 -17.68
C MET A 137 -7.75 9.77 -18.82
N GLU A 138 -7.99 8.53 -19.14
CA GLU A 138 -8.96 8.10 -20.13
C GLU A 138 -9.85 7.01 -19.52
N SER A 139 -11.14 7.23 -19.49
CA SER A 139 -12.10 6.27 -18.95
C SER A 139 -13.31 6.22 -19.86
N GLY A 140 -13.75 5.01 -20.16
CA GLY A 140 -14.92 4.77 -20.99
C GLY A 140 -15.60 3.46 -20.64
N GLY A 141 -16.64 3.14 -21.38
CA GLY A 141 -17.35 1.88 -21.28
C GLY A 141 -18.85 2.04 -21.25
N MET A 142 -19.53 0.94 -21.49
CA MET A 142 -20.98 0.79 -21.41
C MET A 142 -21.36 -0.67 -21.17
N MET A 143 -22.58 -0.90 -20.69
CA MET A 143 -23.19 -2.24 -20.62
C MET A 143 -22.30 -3.29 -19.93
N ARG A 144 -21.77 -2.97 -18.73
CA ARG A 144 -20.94 -3.88 -17.94
C ARG A 144 -19.55 -4.15 -18.53
N SER A 145 -19.05 -3.26 -19.37
CA SER A 145 -17.69 -3.27 -19.89
C SER A 145 -17.10 -1.88 -19.72
N PHE A 146 -16.48 -1.65 -18.59
CA PHE A 146 -15.79 -0.40 -18.26
C PHE A 146 -14.29 -0.65 -18.31
N ASN A 147 -13.56 0.30 -18.87
CA ASN A 147 -12.11 0.27 -18.91
C ASN A 147 -11.56 1.69 -18.88
N GLY A 148 -10.32 1.79 -18.52
CA GLY A 148 -9.61 3.06 -18.53
C GLY A 148 -8.23 2.95 -17.95
N ARG A 149 -7.55 4.08 -17.97
CA ARG A 149 -6.21 4.25 -17.46
C ARG A 149 -6.00 5.69 -16.97
N ALA A 150 -5.09 5.82 -16.03
CA ALA A 150 -4.57 7.12 -15.62
C ALA A 150 -3.07 7.01 -15.39
N TYR A 151 -2.31 8.03 -15.74
CA TYR A 151 -0.87 8.04 -15.54
C TYR A 151 -0.34 9.46 -15.36
N LEU A 152 0.83 9.54 -14.75
CA LEU A 152 1.59 10.77 -14.54
C LEU A 152 2.61 10.93 -15.68
N PRO A 153 2.43 11.87 -16.61
CA PRO A 153 3.32 12.01 -17.76
C PRO A 153 4.79 12.23 -17.38
N SER A 154 5.01 12.96 -16.28
CA SER A 154 6.36 13.27 -15.77
C SER A 154 7.09 12.07 -15.19
N ALA A 155 6.37 11.01 -14.80
CA ALA A 155 6.93 9.80 -14.18
C ALA A 155 6.91 8.59 -15.11
N LEU A 156 6.50 8.77 -16.37
CA LEU A 156 6.45 7.71 -17.38
C LEU A 156 7.89 7.30 -17.76
N PRO A 157 8.30 6.04 -17.56
CA PRO A 157 9.64 5.61 -17.91
C PRO A 157 9.90 5.65 -19.43
N ALA A 158 11.12 5.97 -19.79
CA ALA A 158 11.54 5.92 -21.20
C ALA A 158 11.38 4.48 -21.73
N GLY A 159 10.72 4.34 -22.88
CA GLY A 159 10.47 3.04 -23.51
C GLY A 159 9.14 2.38 -23.15
N LEU A 160 8.35 2.96 -22.25
CA LEU A 160 6.96 2.56 -22.01
C LEU A 160 6.03 3.56 -22.71
N ALA A 161 5.20 3.08 -23.62
CA ALA A 161 4.20 3.92 -24.25
C ALA A 161 2.91 3.96 -23.44
N ALA A 162 2.19 5.08 -23.47
CA ALA A 162 0.92 5.22 -22.75
C ALA A 162 -0.11 4.13 -23.13
N GLN A 163 -0.07 3.63 -24.36
CA GLN A 163 -0.92 2.55 -24.84
C GLN A 163 -0.64 1.19 -24.19
N ASP A 164 0.50 1.01 -23.56
CA ASP A 164 0.87 -0.22 -22.85
C ASP A 164 0.25 -0.29 -21.45
N ILE A 165 -0.28 0.84 -20.97
CA ILE A 165 -1.05 0.93 -19.72
C ILE A 165 -2.50 0.48 -20.04
N ARG A 166 -2.88 -0.68 -19.51
CA ARG A 166 -4.21 -1.31 -19.75
C ARG A 166 -4.88 -1.68 -18.45
#